data_9c9ed1a6710fd0fe18fc82f8fed2d2b8
#
_entry.id   9c9ed1a6710fd0fe18fc82f8fed2d2b8
#
_cell.length_a   1.000
_cell.length_b   1.000
_cell.length_c   1.000
_cell.angle_alpha   90.00
_cell.angle_beta   90.00
_cell.angle_gamma   90.00
#
_symmetry.space_group_name_H-M   'P 1'
#
loop_
_entity.id
_entity.type
_entity.pdbx_description
1 polymer ?
#
loop_
_entity_poly.entity_id
_entity_poly.type
_entity_poly.pdbx_seq_one_letter_code
_entity_poly.pdbx_strand_id
1 'polypeptide(L)'
;VIPRQWKVIQTVREKFSCRECEKITQPPAPFHVTPRGFAGPNLLAMILFEKFGQHQPLNRQSERYAREGIDLSLSTLADQVGACTTVLKPLHALIEAHVLNADRLHGDDTTVPILARGKTDTGRILTYVRDDRPFGGAAPPATLYYASRDRRQEHPAQHLKTFSGILQADAYGGYNPLFKADRNPAPLTQALCWAHSRRKFFVLADIAANAKRGKKAARISPVALEAVRRIDALFDIERDINGLSAMERMAQRQQRSQPLVDTLHVWLQSERSKLSRSSPVAEPIDYMLRRWNGFITFLDDGRICLTNNAAERALRGFALGRKAWLFAGSDRGADRAACIVTLINTAKLNDVDPQAWLADVLGRIADTPITKLEQLLPWNWTAQLVNEKALAA
;
A
#
# COMPACT_ATOMS: atom_id res chain seq x y z
N VAL A 1 12.94 -31.81 -5.79
CA VAL A 1 13.04 -30.36 -5.72
C VAL A 1 14.42 -29.93 -6.15
N ILE A 2 14.53 -29.10 -7.18
CA ILE A 2 15.81 -28.58 -7.66
C ILE A 2 16.03 -27.20 -6.98
N PRO A 3 17.13 -26.95 -6.30
CA PRO A 3 17.43 -25.66 -5.72
C PRO A 3 17.65 -24.61 -6.83
N ARG A 4 17.62 -23.33 -6.46
CA ARG A 4 17.91 -22.23 -7.38
C ARG A 4 19.26 -22.45 -8.08
N GLN A 5 19.28 -22.22 -9.39
CA GLN A 5 20.51 -22.33 -10.20
C GLN A 5 20.78 -21.03 -10.94
N TRP A 6 22.05 -20.68 -11.09
CA TRP A 6 22.50 -19.62 -11.97
C TRP A 6 22.56 -20.13 -13.40
N LYS A 7 21.97 -19.39 -14.33
CA LYS A 7 22.03 -19.68 -15.76
C LYS A 7 22.69 -18.52 -16.47
N VAL A 8 23.80 -18.80 -17.17
CA VAL A 8 24.46 -17.86 -18.06
C VAL A 8 23.96 -18.08 -19.47
N ILE A 9 23.45 -17.02 -20.10
CA ILE A 9 22.99 -17.02 -21.50
C ILE A 9 24.03 -16.23 -22.31
N GLN A 10 24.72 -16.91 -23.23
CA GLN A 10 25.63 -16.28 -24.16
C GLN A 10 24.91 -15.96 -25.46
N THR A 11 24.89 -14.68 -25.86
CA THR A 11 24.34 -14.24 -27.15
C THR A 11 25.50 -13.94 -28.09
N VAL A 12 25.63 -14.72 -29.17
CA VAL A 12 26.60 -14.50 -30.23
C VAL A 12 25.97 -13.69 -31.34
N ARG A 13 26.59 -12.58 -31.72
CA ARG A 13 26.15 -11.71 -32.82
C ARG A 13 27.22 -11.63 -33.86
N GLU A 14 26.96 -12.23 -35.02
CA GLU A 14 27.88 -12.21 -36.14
C GLU A 14 27.94 -10.83 -36.79
N LYS A 15 29.14 -10.45 -37.24
CA LYS A 15 29.36 -9.24 -38.04
C LYS A 15 29.67 -9.66 -39.49
N PHE A 16 29.02 -9.02 -40.40
CA PHE A 16 29.21 -9.23 -41.84
C PHE A 16 29.76 -7.95 -42.48
N SER A 17 30.83 -8.06 -43.26
CA SER A 17 31.32 -6.98 -44.12
C SER A 17 30.96 -7.24 -45.56
N CYS A 18 30.39 -6.24 -46.23
CA CYS A 18 30.16 -6.31 -47.70
C CYS A 18 31.48 -6.19 -48.43
N ARG A 19 31.77 -7.10 -49.33
CA ARG A 19 33.02 -7.07 -50.13
C ARG A 19 33.05 -5.97 -51.17
N GLU A 20 31.89 -5.43 -51.55
CA GLU A 20 31.79 -4.40 -52.60
C GLU A 20 31.81 -2.98 -51.99
N CYS A 21 31.12 -2.75 -50.87
CA CYS A 21 31.01 -1.41 -50.27
C CYS A 21 31.59 -1.28 -48.87
N GLU A 22 32.29 -2.32 -48.36
CA GLU A 22 32.94 -2.39 -47.04
C GLU A 22 31.99 -2.11 -45.86
N LYS A 23 30.70 -1.99 -46.10
CA LYS A 23 29.69 -1.75 -45.02
C LYS A 23 29.61 -2.93 -44.09
N ILE A 24 29.74 -2.64 -42.78
CA ILE A 24 29.60 -3.62 -41.72
C ILE A 24 28.15 -3.65 -41.27
N THR A 25 27.56 -4.83 -41.25
CA THR A 25 26.21 -5.08 -40.68
C THR A 25 26.30 -6.07 -39.55
N GLN A 26 25.48 -5.85 -38.49
CA GLN A 26 25.35 -6.75 -37.39
C GLN A 26 23.90 -6.73 -36.88
N PRO A 27 23.31 -7.87 -36.48
CA PRO A 27 21.99 -7.89 -35.87
C PRO A 27 21.95 -7.03 -34.60
N PRO A 28 20.83 -6.39 -34.24
CA PRO A 28 20.69 -5.63 -33.02
C PRO A 28 20.96 -6.51 -31.79
N ALA A 29 21.46 -5.92 -30.71
CA ALA A 29 21.58 -6.61 -29.44
C ALA A 29 20.19 -6.88 -28.85
N PRO A 30 20.00 -7.98 -28.10
CA PRO A 30 18.80 -8.16 -27.29
C PRO A 30 18.60 -6.97 -26.35
N PHE A 31 17.33 -6.65 -26.08
CA PHE A 31 17.02 -5.61 -25.12
C PHE A 31 17.50 -6.00 -23.70
N HIS A 32 18.10 -5.05 -23.02
CA HIS A 32 18.41 -5.13 -21.61
C HIS A 32 17.85 -3.92 -20.88
N VAL A 33 17.15 -4.15 -19.77
CA VAL A 33 16.61 -3.10 -18.89
C VAL A 33 17.69 -2.14 -18.42
N THR A 34 18.88 -2.67 -18.12
CA THR A 34 20.05 -1.88 -17.78
C THR A 34 20.94 -1.71 -19.01
N PRO A 35 21.20 -0.49 -19.49
CA PRO A 35 22.11 -0.25 -20.59
C PRO A 35 23.49 -0.87 -20.31
N ARG A 36 24.02 -1.66 -21.25
CA ARG A 36 25.27 -2.43 -21.10
C ARG A 36 25.25 -3.43 -19.92
N GLY A 37 24.04 -3.72 -19.37
CA GLY A 37 23.87 -4.68 -18.29
C GLY A 37 23.95 -6.12 -18.78
N PHE A 38 24.20 -7.03 -17.85
CA PHE A 38 24.26 -8.48 -18.07
C PHE A 38 23.17 -9.22 -17.27
N ALA A 39 22.42 -8.51 -16.40
CA ALA A 39 21.38 -9.11 -15.59
C ALA A 39 20.10 -9.35 -16.43
N GLY A 40 19.74 -10.61 -16.60
CA GLY A 40 18.50 -11.00 -17.27
C GLY A 40 17.25 -10.71 -16.42
N PRO A 41 16.05 -10.78 -17.01
CA PRO A 41 14.79 -10.43 -16.34
C PRO A 41 14.55 -11.16 -15.02
N ASN A 42 14.87 -12.46 -14.96
CA ASN A 42 14.71 -13.26 -13.74
C ASN A 42 15.62 -12.77 -12.59
N LEU A 43 16.88 -12.43 -12.88
CA LEU A 43 17.80 -11.89 -11.88
C LEU A 43 17.34 -10.51 -11.42
N LEU A 44 16.91 -9.63 -12.33
CA LEU A 44 16.37 -8.32 -12.01
C LEU A 44 15.13 -8.40 -11.12
N ALA A 45 14.17 -9.27 -11.48
CA ALA A 45 12.96 -9.51 -10.69
C ALA A 45 13.31 -10.05 -9.28
N MET A 46 14.28 -10.96 -9.19
CA MET A 46 14.76 -11.49 -7.91
C MET A 46 15.35 -10.38 -7.04
N ILE A 47 16.24 -9.52 -7.59
CA ILE A 47 16.82 -8.38 -6.85
C ILE A 47 15.73 -7.47 -6.29
N LEU A 48 14.73 -7.12 -7.12
CA LEU A 48 13.62 -6.27 -6.70
C LEU A 48 12.74 -6.92 -5.63
N PHE A 49 12.34 -8.19 -5.86
CA PHE A 49 11.44 -8.88 -4.95
C PHE A 49 12.11 -9.18 -3.60
N GLU A 50 13.34 -9.62 -3.60
CA GLU A 50 14.09 -9.85 -2.36
C GLU A 50 14.27 -8.56 -1.55
N LYS A 51 14.57 -7.43 -2.22
CA LYS A 51 14.72 -6.15 -1.53
C LYS A 51 13.39 -5.62 -0.96
N PHE A 52 12.35 -5.55 -1.78
CA PHE A 52 11.12 -4.84 -1.46
C PHE A 52 9.98 -5.77 -1.01
N GLY A 53 9.99 -7.02 -1.44
CA GLY A 53 8.99 -8.02 -1.07
C GLY A 53 9.40 -8.93 0.10
N GLN A 54 10.72 -9.19 0.27
CA GLN A 54 11.31 -10.03 1.31
C GLN A 54 12.15 -9.24 2.31
N HIS A 55 12.26 -7.91 2.14
CA HIS A 55 12.97 -6.98 3.02
C HIS A 55 14.48 -7.25 3.14
N GLN A 56 15.09 -7.95 2.18
CA GLN A 56 16.51 -8.26 2.20
C GLN A 56 17.34 -7.08 1.64
N PRO A 57 18.18 -6.42 2.44
CA PRO A 57 19.03 -5.32 1.97
C PRO A 57 19.99 -5.76 0.84
N LEU A 58 20.33 -4.82 -0.05
CA LEU A 58 21.22 -5.13 -1.20
C LEU A 58 22.60 -5.63 -0.79
N ASN A 59 23.17 -5.17 0.33
CA ASN A 59 24.43 -5.69 0.84
C ASN A 59 24.35 -7.19 1.17
N ARG A 60 23.26 -7.63 1.81
CA ARG A 60 23.04 -9.06 2.11
C ARG A 60 22.78 -9.88 0.85
N GLN A 61 22.15 -9.30 -0.16
CA GLN A 61 22.01 -9.94 -1.47
C GLN A 61 23.40 -10.13 -2.13
N SER A 62 24.22 -9.07 -2.16
CA SER A 62 25.60 -9.12 -2.70
C SER A 62 26.44 -10.19 -2.01
N GLU A 63 26.44 -10.21 -0.67
CA GLU A 63 27.15 -11.24 0.12
C GLU A 63 26.67 -12.67 -0.20
N ARG A 64 25.37 -12.85 -0.37
CA ARG A 64 24.81 -14.16 -0.72
C ARG A 64 25.20 -14.57 -2.13
N TYR A 65 25.10 -13.68 -3.11
CA TYR A 65 25.49 -13.99 -4.49
C TYR A 65 26.97 -14.32 -4.59
N ALA A 66 27.84 -13.60 -3.86
CA ALA A 66 29.27 -13.92 -3.80
C ALA A 66 29.53 -15.33 -3.26
N ARG A 67 28.80 -15.80 -2.22
CA ARG A 67 28.89 -17.18 -1.72
C ARG A 67 28.43 -18.21 -2.74
N GLU A 68 27.57 -17.84 -3.67
CA GLU A 68 27.10 -18.66 -4.78
C GLU A 68 28.01 -18.56 -6.02
N GLY A 69 29.16 -17.85 -5.92
CA GLY A 69 30.12 -17.68 -6.99
C GLY A 69 29.81 -16.54 -7.97
N ILE A 70 28.87 -15.68 -7.66
CA ILE A 70 28.47 -14.55 -8.50
C ILE A 70 28.79 -13.23 -7.79
N ASP A 71 29.82 -12.54 -8.27
CA ASP A 71 30.23 -11.24 -7.69
C ASP A 71 29.41 -10.09 -8.32
N LEU A 72 28.51 -9.53 -7.52
CA LEU A 72 27.70 -8.36 -7.85
C LEU A 72 27.87 -7.29 -6.78
N SER A 73 28.55 -6.20 -7.14
CA SER A 73 28.79 -5.09 -6.21
C SER A 73 27.47 -4.44 -5.74
N LEU A 74 27.50 -3.83 -4.56
CA LEU A 74 26.36 -3.08 -4.02
C LEU A 74 25.92 -1.95 -4.96
N SER A 75 26.86 -1.25 -5.60
CA SER A 75 26.57 -0.21 -6.58
C SER A 75 25.88 -0.77 -7.81
N THR A 76 26.35 -1.90 -8.34
CA THR A 76 25.69 -2.60 -9.46
C THR A 76 24.24 -2.95 -9.12
N LEU A 77 23.99 -3.54 -7.95
CA LEU A 77 22.63 -3.87 -7.52
C LEU A 77 21.74 -2.63 -7.37
N ALA A 78 22.28 -1.52 -6.85
CA ALA A 78 21.56 -0.26 -6.73
C ALA A 78 21.22 0.37 -8.09
N ASP A 79 22.10 0.26 -9.06
CA ASP A 79 21.90 0.72 -10.44
C ASP A 79 20.83 -0.13 -11.15
N GLN A 80 20.85 -1.46 -10.95
CA GLN A 80 19.80 -2.36 -11.46
C GLN A 80 18.41 -1.96 -10.92
N VAL A 81 18.30 -1.71 -9.61
CA VAL A 81 17.06 -1.22 -9.00
C VAL A 81 16.61 0.09 -9.65
N GLY A 82 17.54 1.01 -9.90
CA GLY A 82 17.23 2.30 -10.54
C GLY A 82 16.73 2.16 -11.98
N ALA A 83 17.41 1.34 -12.77
CA ALA A 83 17.03 1.07 -14.17
C ALA A 83 15.65 0.39 -14.26
N CYS A 84 15.44 -0.67 -13.47
CA CYS A 84 14.14 -1.36 -13.42
C CYS A 84 13.02 -0.40 -13.02
N THR A 85 13.22 0.45 -12.00
CA THR A 85 12.21 1.44 -11.60
C THR A 85 11.85 2.37 -12.76
N THR A 86 12.84 2.81 -13.55
CA THR A 86 12.61 3.69 -14.69
C THR A 86 11.78 3.01 -15.78
N VAL A 87 12.13 1.77 -16.13
CA VAL A 87 11.42 1.00 -17.16
C VAL A 87 9.99 0.65 -16.72
N LEU A 88 9.76 0.42 -15.43
CA LEU A 88 8.44 0.06 -14.89
C LEU A 88 7.53 1.27 -14.60
N LYS A 89 8.02 2.52 -14.74
CA LYS A 89 7.21 3.73 -14.52
C LYS A 89 5.91 3.78 -15.33
N PRO A 90 5.87 3.42 -16.64
CA PRO A 90 4.60 3.44 -17.38
C PRO A 90 3.55 2.51 -16.79
N LEU A 91 3.96 1.34 -16.32
CA LEU A 91 3.05 0.39 -15.67
C LEU A 91 2.60 0.88 -14.28
N HIS A 92 3.51 1.52 -13.53
CA HIS A 92 3.15 2.20 -12.28
C HIS A 92 2.09 3.28 -12.52
N ALA A 93 2.22 4.09 -13.57
CA ALA A 93 1.27 5.14 -13.91
C ALA A 93 -0.14 4.59 -14.24
N LEU A 94 -0.23 3.41 -14.87
CA LEU A 94 -1.52 2.75 -15.10
C LEU A 94 -2.17 2.29 -13.77
N ILE A 95 -1.39 1.76 -12.83
CA ILE A 95 -1.89 1.41 -11.49
C ILE A 95 -2.32 2.68 -10.74
N GLU A 96 -1.54 3.76 -10.81
CA GLU A 96 -1.88 5.06 -10.22
C GLU A 96 -3.23 5.58 -10.75
N ALA A 97 -3.41 5.60 -12.06
CA ALA A 97 -4.66 6.00 -12.70
C ALA A 97 -5.83 5.13 -12.25
N HIS A 98 -5.63 3.80 -12.17
CA HIS A 98 -6.65 2.86 -11.69
C HIS A 98 -7.04 3.12 -10.22
N VAL A 99 -6.07 3.38 -9.35
CA VAL A 99 -6.32 3.68 -7.93
C VAL A 99 -7.05 5.01 -7.79
N LEU A 100 -6.57 6.06 -8.46
CA LEU A 100 -7.17 7.41 -8.37
C LEU A 100 -8.53 7.54 -9.07
N ASN A 101 -8.94 6.55 -9.86
CA ASN A 101 -10.28 6.45 -10.45
C ASN A 101 -11.28 5.66 -9.59
N ALA A 102 -10.95 5.38 -8.33
CA ALA A 102 -11.84 4.69 -7.40
C ALA A 102 -12.89 5.66 -6.84
N ASP A 103 -14.06 5.14 -6.44
CA ASP A 103 -15.06 5.91 -5.70
C ASP A 103 -14.65 6.14 -4.24
N ARG A 104 -13.86 5.20 -3.69
CA ARG A 104 -13.38 5.22 -2.31
C ARG A 104 -11.94 4.74 -2.24
N LEU A 105 -11.11 5.48 -1.48
CA LEU A 105 -9.75 5.10 -1.13
C LEU A 105 -9.59 4.97 0.38
N HIS A 106 -8.79 3.98 0.78
CA HIS A 106 -8.19 3.94 2.11
C HIS A 106 -6.86 4.69 2.07
N GLY A 107 -6.64 5.60 3.02
CA GLY A 107 -5.39 6.36 3.12
C GLY A 107 -4.74 6.20 4.49
N ASP A 108 -3.41 6.06 4.52
CA ASP A 108 -2.62 6.01 5.76
C ASP A 108 -1.16 6.40 5.48
N ASP A 109 -0.37 6.65 6.54
CA ASP A 109 1.06 6.96 6.40
C ASP A 109 1.92 6.26 7.46
N THR A 110 3.19 6.01 7.11
CA THR A 110 4.18 5.52 8.07
C THR A 110 5.51 6.24 7.91
N THR A 111 6.31 6.25 8.98
CA THR A 111 7.65 6.84 8.93
C THR A 111 8.61 5.96 8.15
N VAL A 112 9.51 6.60 7.40
CA VAL A 112 10.70 5.96 6.81
C VAL A 112 11.91 6.83 7.11
N PRO A 113 12.97 6.30 7.75
CA PRO A 113 14.22 7.03 7.88
C PRO A 113 14.87 7.19 6.50
N ILE A 114 15.36 8.39 6.18
CA ILE A 114 16.08 8.70 4.94
C ILE A 114 17.48 9.18 5.33
N LEU A 115 18.48 8.59 4.71
CA LEU A 115 19.88 8.94 5.01
C LEU A 115 20.16 10.40 4.64
N ALA A 116 20.73 11.13 5.59
CA ALA A 116 21.20 12.50 5.45
C ALA A 116 22.63 12.60 6.01
N ARG A 117 23.30 13.76 5.81
CA ARG A 117 24.67 13.94 6.27
C ARG A 117 24.76 13.84 7.79
N GLY A 118 25.43 12.79 8.28
CA GLY A 118 25.66 12.54 9.71
C GLY A 118 24.42 12.11 10.52
N LYS A 119 23.26 11.92 9.90
CA LYS A 119 22.00 11.55 10.56
C LYS A 119 21.05 10.85 9.60
N THR A 120 19.86 10.51 10.09
CA THR A 120 18.71 10.22 9.23
C THR A 120 17.62 11.26 9.46
N ASP A 121 16.99 11.72 8.39
CA ASP A 121 15.76 12.51 8.46
C ASP A 121 14.54 11.59 8.48
N THR A 122 13.46 12.03 9.13
CA THR A 122 12.23 11.26 9.20
C THR A 122 11.30 11.62 8.03
N GLY A 123 11.43 10.86 6.94
CA GLY A 123 10.46 10.92 5.85
C GLY A 123 9.21 10.09 6.11
N ARG A 124 8.31 10.06 5.15
CA ARG A 124 7.04 9.35 5.18
C ARG A 124 6.83 8.53 3.92
N ILE A 125 6.11 7.43 4.08
CA ILE A 125 5.45 6.72 2.99
C ILE A 125 3.96 6.87 3.22
N LEU A 126 3.29 7.50 2.27
CA LEU A 126 1.83 7.56 2.22
C LEU A 126 1.33 6.43 1.32
N THR A 127 0.22 5.81 1.67
CA THR A 127 -0.43 4.79 0.85
C THR A 127 -1.88 5.13 0.60
N TYR A 128 -2.34 4.78 -0.61
CA TYR A 128 -3.75 4.83 -0.99
C TYR A 128 -4.13 3.46 -1.56
N VAL A 129 -5.22 2.90 -1.06
CA VAL A 129 -5.64 1.53 -1.43
C VAL A 129 -7.06 1.56 -1.97
N ARG A 130 -7.22 1.03 -3.19
CA ARG A 130 -8.51 0.63 -3.74
C ARG A 130 -8.74 -0.83 -3.40
N ASP A 131 -9.81 -1.13 -2.68
CA ASP A 131 -10.27 -2.50 -2.42
C ASP A 131 -11.79 -2.50 -2.31
N ASP A 132 -12.44 -2.80 -3.42
CA ASP A 132 -13.90 -2.73 -3.55
C ASP A 132 -14.60 -4.04 -3.14
N ARG A 133 -13.85 -5.11 -2.83
CA ARG A 133 -14.37 -6.43 -2.43
C ARG A 133 -15.31 -6.40 -1.23
N PRO A 134 -15.11 -5.57 -0.18
CA PRO A 134 -16.01 -5.52 0.97
C PRO A 134 -17.46 -5.13 0.64
N PHE A 135 -17.69 -4.45 -0.48
CA PHE A 135 -19.03 -4.07 -0.95
C PHE A 135 -19.39 -4.71 -2.32
N GLY A 136 -18.77 -5.85 -2.64
CA GLY A 136 -19.07 -6.62 -3.84
C GLY A 136 -18.60 -5.99 -5.15
N GLY A 137 -17.72 -4.99 -5.09
CA GLY A 137 -17.19 -4.34 -6.28
C GLY A 137 -16.24 -5.24 -7.06
N ALA A 138 -16.36 -5.23 -8.40
CA ALA A 138 -15.60 -6.09 -9.30
C ALA A 138 -14.21 -5.52 -9.70
N ALA A 139 -13.91 -4.27 -9.35
CA ALA A 139 -12.64 -3.65 -9.73
C ALA A 139 -11.45 -4.34 -9.03
N PRO A 140 -10.37 -4.64 -9.77
CA PRO A 140 -9.18 -5.25 -9.18
C PRO A 140 -8.62 -4.43 -8.02
N PRO A 141 -8.28 -5.05 -6.88
CA PRO A 141 -7.68 -4.32 -5.78
C PRO A 141 -6.27 -3.87 -6.13
N ALA A 142 -5.93 -2.64 -5.74
CA ALA A 142 -4.61 -2.08 -6.00
C ALA A 142 -4.17 -1.14 -4.87
N THR A 143 -2.88 -1.00 -4.71
CA THR A 143 -2.28 -0.10 -3.74
C THR A 143 -1.27 0.81 -4.41
N LEU A 144 -1.20 2.04 -3.93
CA LEU A 144 -0.32 3.09 -4.42
C LEU A 144 0.48 3.66 -3.26
N TYR A 145 1.78 3.88 -3.46
CA TYR A 145 2.65 4.46 -2.45
C TYR A 145 3.37 5.69 -2.99
N TYR A 146 3.53 6.68 -2.12
CA TYR A 146 4.35 7.85 -2.37
C TYR A 146 5.31 8.07 -1.21
N ALA A 147 6.54 8.45 -1.53
CA ALA A 147 7.49 8.91 -0.55
C ALA A 147 7.39 10.42 -0.37
N SER A 148 7.64 10.90 0.84
CA SER A 148 7.74 12.34 1.13
C SER A 148 8.77 12.60 2.23
N ARG A 149 9.38 13.78 2.22
CA ARG A 149 10.41 14.16 3.19
C ARG A 149 9.87 14.42 4.59
N ASP A 150 8.59 14.75 4.69
CA ASP A 150 7.96 15.13 5.93
C ASP A 150 6.47 14.77 5.93
N ARG A 151 5.74 15.20 6.96
CA ARG A 151 4.31 14.93 7.15
C ARG A 151 3.43 16.15 6.86
N ARG A 152 3.83 17.01 5.93
CA ARG A 152 3.04 18.20 5.61
C ARG A 152 1.83 17.88 4.75
N GLN A 153 0.81 18.74 4.87
CA GLN A 153 -0.47 18.59 4.16
C GLN A 153 -0.36 18.74 2.64
N GLU A 154 0.70 19.39 2.12
CA GLU A 154 0.93 19.58 0.69
C GLU A 154 1.11 18.22 -0.02
N HIS A 155 1.70 17.23 0.65
CA HIS A 155 1.92 15.91 0.06
C HIS A 155 0.62 15.20 -0.28
N PRO A 156 -0.31 14.91 0.67
CA PRO A 156 -1.58 14.30 0.32
C PRO A 156 -2.44 15.18 -0.59
N ALA A 157 -2.34 16.51 -0.49
CA ALA A 157 -3.04 17.41 -1.40
C ALA A 157 -2.57 17.24 -2.86
N GLN A 158 -1.25 17.12 -3.06
CA GLN A 158 -0.67 16.87 -4.39
C GLN A 158 -0.98 15.46 -4.90
N HIS A 159 -0.88 14.43 -4.06
CA HIS A 159 -1.13 13.05 -4.46
C HIS A 159 -2.58 12.84 -4.91
N LEU A 160 -3.52 13.45 -4.20
CA LEU A 160 -4.96 13.30 -4.43
C LEU A 160 -5.57 14.45 -5.22
N LYS A 161 -4.76 15.28 -5.89
CA LYS A 161 -5.24 16.50 -6.57
C LYS A 161 -6.36 16.25 -7.60
N THR A 162 -6.34 15.12 -8.27
CA THR A 162 -7.33 14.73 -9.29
C THR A 162 -8.42 13.80 -8.74
N PHE A 163 -8.23 13.25 -7.54
CA PHE A 163 -9.17 12.32 -6.93
C PHE A 163 -10.42 13.04 -6.44
N SER A 164 -11.59 12.48 -6.70
CA SER A 164 -12.87 12.88 -6.13
C SER A 164 -13.59 11.64 -5.61
N GLY A 165 -14.17 11.73 -4.42
CA GLY A 165 -14.84 10.59 -3.81
C GLY A 165 -14.63 10.51 -2.29
N ILE A 166 -14.61 9.30 -1.75
CA ILE A 166 -14.51 9.05 -0.32
C ILE A 166 -13.05 8.75 0.05
N LEU A 167 -12.50 9.51 1.02
CA LEU A 167 -11.24 9.17 1.65
C LEU A 167 -11.50 8.60 3.04
N GLN A 168 -11.23 7.31 3.18
CA GLN A 168 -11.30 6.60 4.45
C GLN A 168 -9.91 6.54 5.08
N ALA A 169 -9.73 7.22 6.22
CA ALA A 169 -8.45 7.34 6.89
C ALA A 169 -8.61 7.46 8.42
N ASP A 170 -7.49 7.61 9.12
CA ASP A 170 -7.49 8.14 10.48
C ASP A 170 -7.77 9.67 10.45
N ALA A 171 -7.88 10.27 11.62
CA ALA A 171 -8.09 11.72 11.73
C ALA A 171 -6.78 12.52 11.59
N TYR A 172 -5.89 12.15 10.70
CA TYR A 172 -4.66 12.89 10.43
C TYR A 172 -4.97 14.28 9.84
N GLY A 173 -4.48 15.33 10.52
CA GLY A 173 -4.76 16.72 10.14
C GLY A 173 -4.26 17.12 8.75
N GLY A 174 -3.28 16.42 8.18
CA GLY A 174 -2.78 16.66 6.83
C GLY A 174 -3.81 16.38 5.73
N TYR A 175 -4.88 15.67 6.02
CA TYR A 175 -5.99 15.46 5.09
C TYR A 175 -7.05 16.57 5.14
N ASN A 176 -7.03 17.46 6.15
CA ASN A 176 -8.07 18.47 6.33
C ASN A 176 -8.31 19.38 5.09
N PRO A 177 -7.26 19.81 4.33
CA PRO A 177 -7.49 20.59 3.13
C PRO A 177 -8.31 19.88 2.05
N LEU A 178 -8.31 18.54 2.05
CA LEU A 178 -9.02 17.73 1.05
C LEU A 178 -10.54 17.74 1.25
N PHE A 179 -11.01 18.08 2.46
CA PHE A 179 -12.43 18.09 2.83
C PHE A 179 -13.06 19.49 2.76
N LYS A 180 -12.29 20.52 2.40
CA LYS A 180 -12.78 21.89 2.32
C LYS A 180 -13.71 22.07 1.12
N ALA A 181 -14.75 22.89 1.30
CA ALA A 181 -15.76 23.16 0.27
C ALA A 181 -15.20 23.82 -1.01
N ASP A 182 -14.10 24.59 -0.87
CA ASP A 182 -13.42 25.29 -1.96
C ASP A 182 -12.40 24.42 -2.71
N ARG A 183 -12.24 23.14 -2.35
CA ARG A 183 -11.32 22.24 -3.03
C ARG A 183 -11.76 21.94 -4.47
N ASN A 184 -10.83 21.99 -5.39
CA ASN A 184 -11.00 21.56 -6.79
C ASN A 184 -10.35 20.16 -6.99
N PRO A 185 -10.98 19.16 -7.68
CA PRO A 185 -12.24 19.26 -8.44
C PRO A 185 -13.52 19.25 -7.58
N ALA A 186 -13.48 18.73 -6.37
CA ALA A 186 -14.56 18.72 -5.39
C ALA A 186 -14.02 18.36 -4.01
N PRO A 187 -14.69 18.74 -2.90
CA PRO A 187 -14.35 18.27 -1.58
C PRO A 187 -14.47 16.73 -1.51
N LEU A 188 -13.53 16.10 -0.82
CA LEU A 188 -13.65 14.65 -0.54
C LEU A 188 -14.64 14.42 0.59
N THR A 189 -15.34 13.30 0.53
CA THR A 189 -16.13 12.80 1.65
C THR A 189 -15.22 12.13 2.67
N GLN A 190 -15.24 12.62 3.90
CA GLN A 190 -14.45 12.07 5.00
C GLN A 190 -15.13 10.84 5.59
N ALA A 191 -14.42 9.72 5.70
CA ALA A 191 -14.84 8.56 6.47
C ALA A 191 -13.74 8.19 7.49
N LEU A 192 -14.11 8.09 8.78
CA LEU A 192 -13.15 7.83 9.84
C LEU A 192 -13.16 6.38 10.29
N CYS A 193 -11.98 5.91 10.69
CA CYS A 193 -11.75 4.54 11.14
C CYS A 193 -12.25 4.31 12.58
N TRP A 194 -13.30 3.52 12.74
CA TRP A 194 -13.83 3.11 14.04
C TRP A 194 -12.85 2.25 14.83
N ALA A 195 -12.01 1.44 14.17
CA ALA A 195 -11.00 0.64 14.85
C ALA A 195 -9.95 1.51 15.58
N HIS A 196 -9.58 2.68 15.03
CA HIS A 196 -8.70 3.63 15.69
C HIS A 196 -9.34 4.21 16.96
N SER A 197 -10.61 4.58 16.90
CA SER A 197 -11.34 5.06 18.07
C SER A 197 -11.49 3.97 19.12
N ARG A 198 -11.90 2.76 18.71
CA ARG A 198 -11.99 1.60 19.60
C ARG A 198 -10.68 1.32 20.35
N ARG A 199 -9.55 1.40 19.64
CA ARG A 199 -8.22 1.16 20.23
C ARG A 199 -7.91 2.12 21.38
N LYS A 200 -8.33 3.38 21.29
CA LYS A 200 -8.14 4.37 22.34
C LYS A 200 -8.89 3.98 23.64
N PHE A 201 -10.12 3.48 23.52
CA PHE A 201 -10.86 2.95 24.66
C PHE A 201 -10.30 1.61 25.14
N PHE A 202 -9.92 0.73 24.22
CA PHE A 202 -9.43 -0.61 24.53
C PHE A 202 -8.17 -0.57 25.42
N VAL A 203 -7.25 0.37 25.20
CA VAL A 203 -6.06 0.55 26.04
C VAL A 203 -6.42 0.83 27.51
N LEU A 204 -7.58 1.48 27.76
CA LEU A 204 -8.08 1.81 29.09
C LEU A 204 -8.97 0.70 29.70
N ALA A 205 -9.43 -0.23 28.86
CA ALA A 205 -10.34 -1.33 29.21
C ALA A 205 -9.64 -2.70 29.22
N ASP A 206 -8.41 -2.82 28.73
CA ASP A 206 -7.71 -4.10 28.55
C ASP A 206 -7.22 -4.65 29.89
N ILE A 207 -8.05 -5.52 30.47
CA ILE A 207 -7.80 -6.20 31.75
C ILE A 207 -6.50 -7.02 31.68
N ALA A 208 -6.29 -7.76 30.59
CA ALA A 208 -5.15 -8.68 30.47
C ALA A 208 -3.81 -7.94 30.34
N ALA A 209 -3.76 -6.89 29.52
CA ALA A 209 -2.56 -6.05 29.40
C ALA A 209 -2.30 -5.27 30.69
N ASN A 210 -3.37 -4.80 31.37
CA ASN A 210 -3.26 -4.07 32.62
C ASN A 210 -2.75 -4.99 33.77
N ALA A 211 -3.22 -6.22 33.84
CA ALA A 211 -2.75 -7.21 34.78
C ALA A 211 -1.24 -7.51 34.64
N LYS A 212 -0.72 -7.55 33.42
CA LYS A 212 0.72 -7.74 33.12
C LYS A 212 1.60 -6.57 33.63
N ARG A 213 1.04 -5.39 33.85
CA ARG A 213 1.77 -4.22 34.37
C ARG A 213 2.09 -4.31 35.88
N GLY A 214 1.51 -5.26 36.58
CA GLY A 214 1.76 -5.48 38.04
C GLY A 214 1.50 -4.22 38.87
N LYS A 215 2.50 -3.77 39.63
CA LYS A 215 2.39 -2.57 40.52
C LYS A 215 2.10 -1.25 39.74
N LYS A 216 2.27 -1.23 38.43
CA LYS A 216 1.94 -0.08 37.56
C LYS A 216 0.56 -0.23 36.85
N ALA A 217 -0.25 -1.21 37.29
CA ALA A 217 -1.58 -1.40 36.75
C ALA A 217 -2.46 -0.17 37.01
N ALA A 218 -3.05 0.38 35.94
CA ALA A 218 -4.05 1.44 36.09
C ALA A 218 -5.43 0.82 36.38
N ARG A 219 -6.27 1.57 37.07
CA ARG A 219 -7.66 1.13 37.29
C ARG A 219 -8.38 1.02 35.95
N ILE A 220 -8.98 -0.15 35.70
CA ILE A 220 -9.80 -0.37 34.52
C ILE A 220 -11.01 0.56 34.53
N SER A 221 -11.24 1.26 33.43
CA SER A 221 -12.36 2.17 33.31
C SER A 221 -13.62 1.42 32.87
N PRO A 222 -14.69 1.37 33.67
CA PRO A 222 -15.98 0.79 33.23
C PRO A 222 -16.56 1.49 32.01
N VAL A 223 -16.39 2.81 31.91
CA VAL A 223 -16.82 3.61 30.77
C VAL A 223 -16.08 3.22 29.50
N ALA A 224 -14.75 3.01 29.58
CA ALA A 224 -13.99 2.55 28.43
C ALA A 224 -14.39 1.13 27.99
N LEU A 225 -14.65 0.24 28.93
CA LEU A 225 -15.11 -1.12 28.66
C LEU A 225 -16.47 -1.12 27.94
N GLU A 226 -17.41 -0.30 28.44
CA GLU A 226 -18.73 -0.17 27.82
C GLU A 226 -18.64 0.46 26.43
N ALA A 227 -17.79 1.46 26.21
CA ALA A 227 -17.54 2.02 24.87
C ALA A 227 -17.03 0.94 23.90
N VAL A 228 -16.10 0.08 24.32
CA VAL A 228 -15.61 -1.04 23.49
C VAL A 228 -16.73 -1.98 23.12
N ARG A 229 -17.59 -2.38 24.08
CA ARG A 229 -18.74 -3.29 23.80
C ARG A 229 -19.72 -2.70 22.80
N ARG A 230 -20.06 -1.42 22.94
CA ARG A 230 -20.98 -0.74 22.00
C ARG A 230 -20.39 -0.63 20.59
N ILE A 231 -19.09 -0.36 20.49
CA ILE A 231 -18.40 -0.33 19.20
C ILE A 231 -18.30 -1.74 18.60
N ASP A 232 -18.03 -2.77 19.41
CA ASP A 232 -17.98 -4.15 18.94
C ASP A 232 -19.28 -4.63 18.33
N ALA A 233 -20.42 -4.22 18.85
CA ALA A 233 -21.73 -4.54 18.26
C ALA A 233 -21.87 -4.03 16.81
N LEU A 234 -21.25 -2.89 16.47
CA LEU A 234 -21.21 -2.42 15.08
C LEU A 234 -20.33 -3.31 14.20
N PHE A 235 -19.19 -3.78 14.73
CA PHE A 235 -18.31 -4.70 14.00
C PHE A 235 -18.96 -6.07 13.77
N ASP A 236 -19.83 -6.52 14.68
CA ASP A 236 -20.58 -7.76 14.49
C ASP A 236 -21.50 -7.65 13.28
N ILE A 237 -22.26 -6.55 13.17
CA ILE A 237 -23.12 -6.29 12.01
C ILE A 237 -22.28 -6.23 10.72
N GLU A 238 -21.14 -5.55 10.75
CA GLU A 238 -20.28 -5.43 9.57
C GLU A 238 -19.71 -6.77 9.07
N ARG A 239 -19.51 -7.74 9.97
CA ARG A 239 -19.12 -9.11 9.56
C ARG A 239 -20.21 -9.80 8.78
N ASP A 240 -21.48 -9.64 9.21
CA ASP A 240 -22.63 -10.26 8.54
C ASP A 240 -22.87 -9.71 7.13
N ILE A 241 -22.60 -8.42 6.92
CA ILE A 241 -22.89 -7.72 5.66
C ILE A 241 -21.66 -7.58 4.74
N ASN A 242 -20.55 -8.20 5.09
CA ASN A 242 -19.34 -8.16 4.28
C ASN A 242 -19.54 -8.89 2.95
N GLY A 243 -19.21 -8.24 1.84
CA GLY A 243 -19.38 -8.78 0.48
C GLY A 243 -20.76 -8.52 -0.14
N LEU A 244 -21.74 -8.01 0.61
CA LEU A 244 -23.00 -7.51 0.05
C LEU A 244 -22.75 -6.25 -0.79
N SER A 245 -23.65 -5.95 -1.71
CA SER A 245 -23.62 -4.71 -2.49
C SER A 245 -23.68 -3.46 -1.60
N ALA A 246 -23.18 -2.34 -2.11
CA ALA A 246 -23.21 -1.08 -1.36
C ALA A 246 -24.64 -0.69 -0.94
N MET A 247 -25.64 -0.94 -1.78
CA MET A 247 -27.03 -0.64 -1.47
C MET A 247 -27.58 -1.53 -0.35
N GLU A 248 -27.30 -2.83 -0.40
CA GLU A 248 -27.72 -3.76 0.66
C GLU A 248 -27.02 -3.45 1.99
N ARG A 249 -25.73 -3.15 1.96
CA ARG A 249 -24.98 -2.73 3.16
C ARG A 249 -25.59 -1.48 3.78
N MET A 250 -25.90 -0.46 2.97
CA MET A 250 -26.54 0.77 3.46
C MET A 250 -27.87 0.47 4.12
N ALA A 251 -28.76 -0.33 3.47
CA ALA A 251 -30.06 -0.69 4.03
C ALA A 251 -29.93 -1.44 5.37
N GLN A 252 -29.02 -2.42 5.47
CA GLN A 252 -28.76 -3.15 6.72
C GLN A 252 -28.21 -2.23 7.82
N ARG A 253 -27.35 -1.27 7.49
CA ARG A 253 -26.81 -0.32 8.45
C ARG A 253 -27.86 0.65 8.97
N GLN A 254 -28.73 1.16 8.12
CA GLN A 254 -29.85 2.00 8.54
C GLN A 254 -30.81 1.27 9.46
N GLN A 255 -31.07 -0.01 9.22
CA GLN A 255 -31.94 -0.82 10.06
C GLN A 255 -31.28 -1.25 11.38
N ARG A 256 -30.02 -1.70 11.35
CA ARG A 256 -29.35 -2.38 12.48
C ARG A 256 -28.32 -1.49 13.19
N SER A 257 -27.53 -0.73 12.45
CA SER A 257 -26.40 0.05 13.01
C SER A 257 -26.83 1.44 13.45
N GLN A 258 -27.75 2.11 12.73
CA GLN A 258 -28.20 3.46 13.06
C GLN A 258 -28.73 3.59 14.50
N PRO A 259 -29.61 2.70 15.01
CA PRO A 259 -30.08 2.80 16.40
C PRO A 259 -28.95 2.65 17.43
N LEU A 260 -27.95 1.81 17.14
CA LEU A 260 -26.80 1.62 18.02
C LEU A 260 -25.88 2.87 18.03
N VAL A 261 -25.71 3.49 16.87
CA VAL A 261 -24.91 4.72 16.73
C VAL A 261 -25.59 5.89 17.46
N ASP A 262 -26.89 6.04 17.32
CA ASP A 262 -27.66 7.10 17.99
C ASP A 262 -27.59 6.96 19.52
N THR A 263 -27.80 5.74 20.03
CA THR A 263 -27.68 5.47 21.46
C THR A 263 -26.26 5.66 21.98
N LEU A 264 -25.25 5.29 21.19
CA LEU A 264 -23.85 5.52 21.53
C LEU A 264 -23.53 7.01 21.61
N HIS A 265 -24.03 7.83 20.68
CA HIS A 265 -23.81 9.28 20.69
C HIS A 265 -24.33 9.93 21.96
N VAL A 266 -25.60 9.67 22.29
CA VAL A 266 -26.24 10.20 23.52
C VAL A 266 -25.48 9.72 24.75
N TRP A 267 -25.10 8.45 24.79
CA TRP A 267 -24.37 7.88 25.92
C TRP A 267 -22.98 8.52 26.06
N LEU A 268 -22.22 8.71 24.97
CA LEU A 268 -20.90 9.38 25.02
C LEU A 268 -21.02 10.82 25.54
N GLN A 269 -22.05 11.57 25.12
CA GLN A 269 -22.30 12.93 25.63
C GLN A 269 -22.61 12.92 27.13
N SER A 270 -23.47 12.00 27.57
CA SER A 270 -23.83 11.85 28.99
C SER A 270 -22.61 11.46 29.85
N GLU A 271 -21.80 10.49 29.42
CA GLU A 271 -20.60 10.11 30.15
C GLU A 271 -19.56 11.26 30.17
N ARG A 272 -19.40 11.97 29.04
CA ARG A 272 -18.46 13.10 28.96
C ARG A 272 -18.81 14.21 29.97
N SER A 273 -20.09 14.49 30.18
CA SER A 273 -20.53 15.53 31.13
C SER A 273 -20.18 15.21 32.59
N LYS A 274 -20.03 13.92 32.93
CA LYS A 274 -19.68 13.43 34.28
C LYS A 274 -18.18 13.37 34.52
N LEU A 275 -17.33 13.48 33.48
CA LEU A 275 -15.88 13.31 33.58
C LEU A 275 -15.15 14.64 33.71
N SER A 276 -14.11 14.67 34.53
CA SER A 276 -13.16 15.78 34.58
C SER A 276 -12.35 15.86 33.29
N ARG A 277 -11.80 17.02 32.99
CA ARG A 277 -10.93 17.21 31.80
C ARG A 277 -9.66 16.36 31.86
N SER A 278 -9.19 16.03 33.07
CA SER A 278 -8.00 15.21 33.30
C SER A 278 -8.26 13.70 33.26
N SER A 279 -9.52 13.27 33.08
CA SER A 279 -9.85 11.85 33.01
C SER A 279 -9.27 11.24 31.72
N PRO A 280 -8.51 10.13 31.81
CA PRO A 280 -7.96 9.45 30.63
C PRO A 280 -9.03 9.03 29.60
N VAL A 281 -10.28 8.81 30.03
CA VAL A 281 -11.40 8.41 29.16
C VAL A 281 -12.01 9.61 28.44
N ALA A 282 -11.81 10.83 28.94
CA ALA A 282 -12.34 12.04 28.32
C ALA A 282 -11.72 12.27 26.91
N GLU A 283 -10.42 12.01 26.72
CA GLU A 283 -9.73 12.20 25.44
C GLU A 283 -10.34 11.34 24.30
N PRO A 284 -10.50 10.01 24.42
CA PRO A 284 -11.17 9.22 23.38
C PRO A 284 -12.62 9.59 23.13
N ILE A 285 -13.38 10.02 24.16
CA ILE A 285 -14.74 10.52 23.98
C ILE A 285 -14.71 11.84 23.17
N ASP A 286 -13.91 12.80 23.58
CA ASP A 286 -13.76 14.09 22.88
C ASP A 286 -13.27 13.89 21.43
N TYR A 287 -12.37 12.91 21.20
CA TYR A 287 -11.90 12.56 19.87
C TYR A 287 -13.06 12.14 18.96
N MET A 288 -13.99 11.29 19.43
CA MET A 288 -15.14 10.85 18.68
C MET A 288 -16.17 11.99 18.48
N LEU A 289 -16.58 12.65 19.57
CA LEU A 289 -17.62 13.66 19.53
C LEU A 289 -17.27 14.84 18.61
N ARG A 290 -16.03 15.30 18.63
CA ARG A 290 -15.55 16.40 17.74
C ARG A 290 -15.55 16.01 16.26
N ARG A 291 -15.56 14.74 15.94
CA ARG A 291 -15.45 14.20 14.56
C ARG A 291 -16.63 13.31 14.19
N TRP A 292 -17.72 13.46 14.91
CA TRP A 292 -18.87 12.55 14.82
C TRP A 292 -19.36 12.36 13.40
N ASN A 293 -19.48 13.44 12.62
CA ASN A 293 -19.90 13.38 11.23
C ASN A 293 -19.05 12.44 10.36
N GLY A 294 -17.72 12.46 10.54
CA GLY A 294 -16.84 11.53 9.81
C GLY A 294 -16.99 10.07 10.26
N PHE A 295 -17.44 9.82 11.48
CA PHE A 295 -17.73 8.47 11.97
C PHE A 295 -19.05 7.91 11.45
N ILE A 296 -20.09 8.74 11.28
CA ILE A 296 -21.42 8.30 10.86
C ILE A 296 -21.57 8.18 9.33
N THR A 297 -20.67 8.73 8.53
CA THR A 297 -20.75 8.72 7.06
C THR A 297 -20.96 7.30 6.47
N PHE A 298 -20.53 6.25 7.17
CA PHE A 298 -20.73 4.86 6.73
C PHE A 298 -22.21 4.43 6.72
N LEU A 299 -23.06 5.10 7.45
CA LEU A 299 -24.52 4.83 7.49
C LEU A 299 -25.21 5.24 6.19
N ASP A 300 -24.66 6.27 5.53
CA ASP A 300 -25.22 6.87 4.32
C ASP A 300 -24.60 6.34 3.04
N ASP A 301 -23.45 5.63 3.15
CA ASP A 301 -22.76 5.06 2.00
C ASP A 301 -22.23 3.66 2.28
N GLY A 302 -22.81 2.67 1.61
CA GLY A 302 -22.46 1.26 1.78
C GLY A 302 -21.05 0.89 1.31
N ARG A 303 -20.35 1.77 0.54
CA ARG A 303 -18.96 1.54 0.10
C ARG A 303 -17.95 1.76 1.23
N ILE A 304 -18.29 2.50 2.27
CA ILE A 304 -17.41 2.78 3.40
C ILE A 304 -17.26 1.53 4.28
N CYS A 305 -16.05 1.29 4.79
CA CYS A 305 -15.77 0.26 5.78
C CYS A 305 -15.68 0.87 7.19
N LEU A 306 -15.92 0.09 8.26
CA LEU A 306 -15.66 0.59 9.62
C LEU A 306 -14.16 0.69 9.94
N THR A 307 -13.30 -0.01 9.18
CA THR A 307 -11.86 -0.04 9.45
C THR A 307 -11.05 0.52 8.30
N ASN A 308 -9.87 1.04 8.62
CA ASN A 308 -8.83 1.40 7.65
C ASN A 308 -7.78 0.29 7.47
N ASN A 309 -8.13 -0.95 7.78
CA ASN A 309 -7.20 -2.09 7.80
C ASN A 309 -6.56 -2.38 6.43
N ALA A 310 -7.19 -1.99 5.32
CA ALA A 310 -6.60 -2.15 3.99
C ALA A 310 -5.31 -1.34 3.86
N ALA A 311 -5.33 -0.06 4.26
CA ALA A 311 -4.14 0.79 4.26
C ALA A 311 -3.12 0.36 5.34
N GLU A 312 -3.57 -0.01 6.54
CA GLU A 312 -2.67 -0.52 7.59
C GLU A 312 -1.92 -1.79 7.14
N ARG A 313 -2.61 -2.74 6.49
CA ARG A 313 -1.98 -3.94 5.92
C ARG A 313 -0.99 -3.59 4.81
N ALA A 314 -1.34 -2.63 3.95
CA ALA A 314 -0.45 -2.18 2.88
C ALA A 314 0.87 -1.60 3.43
N LEU A 315 0.82 -0.84 4.53
CA LEU A 315 2.00 -0.26 5.17
C LEU A 315 2.85 -1.26 5.97
N ARG A 316 2.31 -2.47 6.26
CA ARG A 316 3.02 -3.47 7.07
C ARG A 316 4.39 -3.83 6.48
N GLY A 317 4.51 -3.91 5.14
CA GLY A 317 5.76 -4.19 4.45
C GLY A 317 6.84 -3.16 4.77
N PHE A 318 6.52 -1.87 4.74
CA PHE A 318 7.45 -0.81 5.13
C PHE A 318 7.78 -0.84 6.63
N ALA A 319 6.77 -1.06 7.48
CA ALA A 319 6.97 -1.12 8.93
C ALA A 319 7.88 -2.28 9.37
N LEU A 320 7.83 -3.41 8.68
CA LEU A 320 8.73 -4.55 8.90
C LEU A 320 10.09 -4.32 8.24
N GLY A 321 10.09 -3.89 6.99
CA GLY A 321 11.28 -3.72 6.17
C GLY A 321 12.29 -2.74 6.77
N ARG A 322 11.83 -1.62 7.32
CA ARG A 322 12.72 -0.63 7.98
C ARG A 322 13.52 -1.19 9.15
N LYS A 323 13.09 -2.31 9.75
CA LYS A 323 13.86 -3.02 10.78
C LYS A 323 15.02 -3.83 10.19
N ALA A 324 14.95 -4.19 8.90
CA ALA A 324 15.98 -4.95 8.21
C ALA A 324 16.97 -4.05 7.45
N TRP A 325 16.47 -3.04 6.72
CA TRP A 325 17.31 -2.14 5.90
C TRP A 325 17.57 -0.77 6.54
N LEU A 326 17.00 -0.48 7.72
CA LEU A 326 17.20 0.65 8.61
C LEU A 326 16.78 2.01 8.03
N PHE A 327 17.21 2.37 6.82
CA PHE A 327 16.91 3.64 6.15
C PHE A 327 16.87 3.51 4.63
N ALA A 328 16.19 4.42 3.95
CA ALA A 328 16.37 4.65 2.53
C ALA A 328 17.66 5.46 2.30
N GLY A 329 18.48 5.07 1.33
CA GLY A 329 19.79 5.71 1.09
C GLY A 329 19.70 7.16 0.55
N SER A 330 18.53 7.61 0.11
CA SER A 330 18.25 8.96 -0.39
C SER A 330 16.74 9.13 -0.60
N ASP A 331 16.26 10.36 -0.86
CA ASP A 331 14.89 10.61 -1.31
C ASP A 331 14.54 9.79 -2.56
N ARG A 332 15.42 9.82 -3.57
CA ARG A 332 15.26 8.99 -4.77
C ARG A 332 15.20 7.49 -4.46
N GLY A 333 15.90 7.03 -3.42
CA GLY A 333 15.80 5.65 -2.94
C GLY A 333 14.45 5.35 -2.32
N ALA A 334 13.85 6.29 -1.60
CA ALA A 334 12.51 6.19 -1.04
C ALA A 334 11.42 6.19 -2.15
N ASP A 335 11.57 7.04 -3.18
CA ASP A 335 10.67 7.07 -4.34
C ASP A 335 10.72 5.74 -5.13
N ARG A 336 11.93 5.19 -5.33
CA ARG A 336 12.09 3.87 -5.96
C ARG A 336 11.41 2.77 -5.14
N ALA A 337 11.55 2.83 -3.81
CA ALA A 337 10.88 1.89 -2.93
C ALA A 337 9.35 2.01 -3.04
N ALA A 338 8.79 3.22 -3.02
CA ALA A 338 7.37 3.47 -3.19
C ALA A 338 6.86 2.90 -4.52
N CYS A 339 7.57 3.17 -5.62
CA CYS A 339 7.21 2.67 -6.96
C CYS A 339 7.21 1.13 -7.01
N ILE A 340 8.30 0.47 -6.59
CA ILE A 340 8.41 -0.99 -6.69
C ILE A 340 7.46 -1.69 -5.71
N VAL A 341 7.25 -1.14 -4.51
CA VAL A 341 6.28 -1.71 -3.55
C VAL A 341 4.85 -1.57 -4.05
N THR A 342 4.50 -0.49 -4.79
CA THR A 342 3.22 -0.37 -5.51
C THR A 342 3.00 -1.58 -6.42
N LEU A 343 3.97 -1.91 -7.25
CA LEU A 343 3.91 -3.02 -8.19
C LEU A 343 3.78 -4.37 -7.46
N ILE A 344 4.67 -4.64 -6.51
CA ILE A 344 4.72 -5.91 -5.75
C ILE A 344 3.43 -6.14 -4.95
N ASN A 345 2.96 -5.13 -4.22
CA ASN A 345 1.78 -5.31 -3.37
C ASN A 345 0.50 -5.36 -4.20
N THR A 346 0.42 -4.64 -5.32
CA THR A 346 -0.71 -4.79 -6.25
C THR A 346 -0.76 -6.19 -6.84
N ALA A 347 0.38 -6.78 -7.23
CA ALA A 347 0.43 -8.17 -7.67
C ALA A 347 -0.08 -9.13 -6.58
N LYS A 348 0.39 -8.98 -5.34
CA LYS A 348 -0.07 -9.79 -4.18
C LYS A 348 -1.57 -9.65 -3.91
N LEU A 349 -2.15 -8.46 -4.05
CA LEU A 349 -3.58 -8.23 -3.85
C LEU A 349 -4.46 -8.94 -4.89
N ASN A 350 -3.87 -9.27 -6.05
CA ASN A 350 -4.52 -10.00 -7.14
C ASN A 350 -4.07 -11.47 -7.22
N ASP A 351 -3.51 -12.03 -6.14
CA ASP A 351 -3.06 -13.41 -6.02
C ASP A 351 -2.02 -13.83 -7.09
N VAL A 352 -1.21 -12.86 -7.54
CA VAL A 352 -0.14 -13.03 -8.52
C VAL A 352 1.20 -13.13 -7.79
N ASP A 353 2.03 -14.12 -8.15
CA ASP A 353 3.43 -14.17 -7.68
C ASP A 353 4.21 -12.97 -8.21
N PRO A 354 4.67 -12.05 -7.34
CA PRO A 354 5.27 -10.82 -7.80
C PRO A 354 6.62 -11.02 -8.50
N GLN A 355 7.39 -12.05 -8.12
CA GLN A 355 8.69 -12.29 -8.72
C GLN A 355 8.54 -12.86 -10.14
N ALA A 356 7.66 -13.84 -10.33
CA ALA A 356 7.37 -14.42 -11.62
C ALA A 356 6.77 -13.37 -12.57
N TRP A 357 5.82 -12.57 -12.08
CA TRP A 357 5.22 -11.48 -12.83
C TRP A 357 6.24 -10.41 -13.23
N LEU A 358 7.08 -9.94 -12.31
CA LEU A 358 8.13 -8.96 -12.62
C LEU A 358 9.13 -9.50 -13.64
N ALA A 359 9.48 -10.78 -13.57
CA ALA A 359 10.40 -11.40 -14.53
C ALA A 359 9.82 -11.38 -15.95
N ASP A 360 8.55 -11.74 -16.09
CA ASP A 360 7.85 -11.72 -17.37
C ASP A 360 7.69 -10.28 -17.90
N VAL A 361 7.23 -9.36 -17.05
CA VAL A 361 7.09 -7.94 -17.42
C VAL A 361 8.42 -7.36 -17.89
N LEU A 362 9.51 -7.55 -17.14
CA LEU A 362 10.83 -7.03 -17.51
C LEU A 362 11.36 -7.67 -18.80
N GLY A 363 10.93 -8.89 -19.13
CA GLY A 363 11.26 -9.55 -20.38
C GLY A 363 10.53 -8.99 -21.59
N ARG A 364 9.31 -8.48 -21.42
CA ARG A 364 8.41 -8.11 -22.52
C ARG A 364 8.14 -6.60 -22.65
N ILE A 365 8.35 -5.82 -21.61
CA ILE A 365 7.89 -4.42 -21.58
C ILE A 365 8.47 -3.56 -22.69
N ALA A 366 9.70 -3.82 -23.14
CA ALA A 366 10.34 -3.09 -24.22
C ALA A 366 9.69 -3.31 -25.58
N ASP A 367 9.18 -4.53 -25.81
CA ASP A 367 8.57 -4.94 -27.07
C ASP A 367 7.03 -4.77 -27.04
N THR A 368 6.48 -4.38 -25.89
CA THR A 368 5.04 -4.15 -25.72
C THR A 368 4.68 -2.72 -26.12
N PRO A 369 3.82 -2.51 -27.13
CA PRO A 369 3.36 -1.18 -27.50
C PRO A 369 2.69 -0.48 -26.31
N ILE A 370 2.88 0.83 -26.20
CA ILE A 370 2.36 1.64 -25.08
C ILE A 370 0.83 1.49 -24.93
N THR A 371 0.11 1.33 -26.05
CA THR A 371 -1.34 1.11 -26.10
C THR A 371 -1.78 -0.27 -25.60
N LYS A 372 -0.83 -1.20 -25.38
CA LYS A 372 -1.07 -2.57 -24.91
C LYS A 372 -0.48 -2.84 -23.52
N LEU A 373 0.13 -1.85 -22.86
CA LEU A 373 0.76 -2.03 -21.56
C LEU A 373 -0.21 -2.52 -20.47
N GLU A 374 -1.49 -2.23 -20.61
CA GLU A 374 -2.52 -2.72 -19.68
C GLU A 374 -2.55 -4.27 -19.61
N GLN A 375 -2.15 -4.96 -20.66
CA GLN A 375 -2.05 -6.42 -20.67
C GLN A 375 -1.02 -6.96 -19.67
N LEU A 376 -0.04 -6.14 -19.28
CA LEU A 376 1.00 -6.49 -18.33
C LEU A 376 0.57 -6.21 -16.87
N LEU A 377 -0.59 -5.59 -16.63
CA LEU A 377 -1.10 -5.36 -15.28
C LEU A 377 -1.38 -6.70 -14.57
N PRO A 378 -1.16 -6.81 -13.25
CA PRO A 378 -1.25 -8.08 -12.54
C PRO A 378 -2.56 -8.84 -12.77
N TRP A 379 -3.69 -8.14 -12.74
CA TRP A 379 -5.02 -8.72 -12.92
C TRP A 379 -5.32 -9.18 -14.35
N ASN A 380 -4.62 -8.64 -15.35
CA ASN A 380 -4.73 -9.06 -16.74
C ASN A 380 -3.73 -10.19 -17.09
N TRP A 381 -2.57 -10.20 -16.40
CA TRP A 381 -1.50 -11.17 -16.61
C TRP A 381 -1.93 -12.61 -16.29
N THR A 382 -2.65 -12.82 -15.20
CA THR A 382 -3.17 -14.15 -14.82
C THR A 382 -4.13 -14.70 -15.86
N ALA A 383 -5.00 -13.85 -16.42
CA ALA A 383 -5.94 -14.25 -17.46
C ALA A 383 -5.22 -14.70 -18.75
N GLN A 384 -4.12 -14.05 -19.12
CA GLN A 384 -3.30 -14.45 -20.28
C GLN A 384 -2.66 -15.82 -20.09
N LEU A 385 -2.05 -16.10 -18.93
CA LEU A 385 -1.42 -17.39 -18.64
C LEU A 385 -2.43 -18.55 -18.68
N VAL A 386 -3.65 -18.33 -18.20
CA VAL A 386 -4.73 -19.32 -18.26
C VAL A 386 -5.11 -19.61 -19.73
N ASN A 387 -5.25 -18.57 -20.54
CA ASN A 387 -5.60 -18.70 -21.96
C ASN A 387 -4.48 -19.39 -22.76
N GLU A 388 -3.21 -19.04 -22.53
CA GLU A 388 -2.07 -19.69 -23.19
C GLU A 388 -1.96 -21.18 -22.84
N LYS A 389 -2.19 -21.55 -21.57
CA LYS A 389 -2.23 -22.94 -21.13
C LYS A 389 -3.41 -23.71 -21.72
N ALA A 390 -4.58 -23.07 -21.85
CA ALA A 390 -5.77 -23.68 -22.46
C ALA A 390 -5.62 -23.88 -23.97
N LEU A 391 -4.84 -23.03 -24.66
CA LEU A 391 -4.53 -23.15 -26.10
C LEU A 391 -3.41 -24.18 -26.37
N ALA A 392 -2.58 -24.48 -25.36
CA ALA A 392 -1.48 -25.44 -25.46
C ALA A 392 -1.86 -26.86 -25.01
N ALA A 393 -3.04 -27.07 -24.42
CA ALA A 393 -3.60 -28.33 -24.01
C ALA A 393 -4.60 -28.89 -25.03
#